data_dcb33ed7c53d8f2811c02ec91ee681f7
#
_entry.id   dcb33ed7c53d8f2811c02ec91ee681f7
#
_cell.length_a   1.000
_cell.length_b   1.000
_cell.length_c   1.000
_cell.angle_alpha   90.00
_cell.angle_beta   90.00
_cell.angle_gamma   90.00
#
_symmetry.space_group_name_H-M   'P 1'
#
loop_
_entity.id
_entity.type
_entity.pdbx_description
1 polymer ?
#
loop_
_entity_poly.entity_id
_entity_poly.type
_entity_poly.pdbx_seq_one_letter_code
_entity_poly.pdbx_strand_id
1 'polypeptide(L)'
;TGVGVDISEKALAVAEENGKNLKMDDRVTWRRGDYLTALEKGELFDGILTNPPYIPTGDIRGLAEEVRHEPMNALDGGADGLTFYRKLAEGAAEHLKDGGFLAAEFGIHQAADVVNLLKETGKFDSFEVITDYGGIERAVYCRKKAEP
;
A
#
# COMPACT_ATOMS: atom_id res chain seq x y z
N THR A 1 -13.17 -3.59 12.31
CA THR A 1 -11.83 -3.71 12.90
C THR A 1 -10.79 -3.64 11.81
N GLY A 2 -9.60 -3.19 12.15
CA GLY A 2 -8.50 -3.06 11.21
C GLY A 2 -7.15 -3.36 11.83
N VAL A 3 -6.16 -3.59 10.97
CA VAL A 3 -4.75 -3.69 11.34
C VAL A 3 -3.99 -2.59 10.60
N GLY A 4 -3.33 -1.72 11.33
CA GLY A 4 -2.41 -0.74 10.78
C GLY A 4 -0.98 -1.22 10.89
N VAL A 5 -0.23 -1.14 9.80
CA VAL A 5 1.15 -1.60 9.73
C VAL A 5 2.06 -0.46 9.29
N ASP A 6 3.16 -0.26 10.01
CA ASP A 6 4.24 0.62 9.59
C ASP A 6 5.58 0.07 10.10
N ILE A 7 6.65 0.34 9.36
CA ILE A 7 8.00 -0.02 9.77
C ILE A 7 8.56 0.94 10.84
N SER A 8 8.03 2.17 10.88
CA SER A 8 8.46 3.24 11.77
C SER A 8 7.71 3.21 13.10
N GLU A 9 8.40 2.99 14.21
CA GLU A 9 7.82 3.12 15.56
C GLU A 9 7.26 4.52 15.82
N LYS A 10 7.89 5.56 15.27
CA LYS A 10 7.43 6.94 15.43
C LYS A 10 6.09 7.16 14.70
N ALA A 11 5.95 6.62 13.49
CA ALA A 11 4.70 6.70 12.73
C ALA A 11 3.57 5.93 13.45
N LEU A 12 3.87 4.74 13.96
CA LEU A 12 2.92 3.95 14.75
C LEU A 12 2.47 4.68 16.02
N ALA A 13 3.38 5.34 16.74
CA ALA A 13 3.03 6.11 17.93
C ALA A 13 2.05 7.24 17.61
N VAL A 14 2.26 7.95 16.50
CA VAL A 14 1.32 8.99 16.02
C VAL A 14 -0.01 8.38 15.59
N ALA A 15 0.02 7.25 14.90
CA ALA A 15 -1.19 6.55 14.46
C ALA A 15 -2.03 6.06 15.66
N GLU A 16 -1.39 5.52 16.71
CA GLU A 16 -2.05 5.13 17.96
C GLU A 16 -2.69 6.33 18.68
N GLU A 17 -1.97 7.45 18.76
CA GLU A 17 -2.50 8.68 19.36
C GLU A 17 -3.72 9.18 18.59
N ASN A 18 -3.63 9.20 17.26
CA ASN A 18 -4.76 9.56 16.41
C ASN A 18 -5.93 8.59 16.57
N GLY A 19 -5.66 7.29 16.67
CA GLY A 19 -6.68 6.27 16.93
C GLY A 19 -7.45 6.54 18.23
N LYS A 20 -6.73 6.87 19.32
CA LYS A 20 -7.34 7.24 20.61
C LYS A 20 -8.18 8.52 20.50
N ASN A 21 -7.64 9.56 19.87
CA ASN A 21 -8.33 10.84 19.67
C ASN A 21 -9.62 10.66 18.86
N LEU A 22 -9.63 9.74 17.91
CA LEU A 22 -10.80 9.39 17.09
C LEU A 22 -11.70 8.32 17.72
N LYS A 23 -11.39 7.85 18.94
CA LYS A 23 -12.12 6.77 19.65
C LYS A 23 -12.21 5.49 18.82
N MET A 24 -11.09 5.10 18.22
CA MET A 24 -10.94 3.90 17.38
C MET A 24 -9.95 2.88 17.96
N ASP A 25 -9.42 3.12 19.14
CA ASP A 25 -8.41 2.30 19.83
C ASP A 25 -8.89 0.87 20.15
N ASP A 26 -10.18 0.66 20.26
CA ASP A 26 -10.81 -0.65 20.44
C ASP A 26 -11.03 -1.42 19.11
N ARG A 27 -10.81 -0.78 17.96
CA ARG A 27 -11.09 -1.33 16.63
C ARG A 27 -9.88 -1.49 15.74
N VAL A 28 -8.75 -0.90 16.09
CA VAL A 28 -7.53 -0.95 15.29
C VAL A 28 -6.39 -1.53 16.10
N THR A 29 -5.72 -2.54 15.56
CA THR A 29 -4.47 -3.08 16.09
C THR A 29 -3.31 -2.52 15.27
N TRP A 30 -2.32 -1.95 15.94
CA TRP A 30 -1.13 -1.41 15.31
C TRP A 30 0.01 -2.42 15.39
N ARG A 31 0.70 -2.67 14.27
CA ARG A 31 1.81 -3.64 14.21
C ARG A 31 3.02 -3.03 13.52
N ARG A 32 4.17 -3.23 14.10
CA ARG A 32 5.43 -2.89 13.45
C ARG A 32 5.86 -3.99 12.50
N GLY A 33 6.17 -3.63 11.25
CA GLY A 33 6.71 -4.57 10.27
C GLY A 33 6.86 -3.98 8.88
N ASP A 34 7.55 -4.72 8.03
CA ASP A 34 7.74 -4.40 6.61
C ASP A 34 6.54 -4.97 5.83
N TYR A 35 5.52 -4.12 5.63
CA TYR A 35 4.32 -4.44 4.85
C TYR A 35 3.58 -5.69 5.34
N LEU A 36 3.36 -6.65 4.42
CA LEU A 36 2.62 -7.88 4.69
C LEU A 36 3.31 -8.80 5.70
N THR A 37 4.60 -8.61 5.96
CA THR A 37 5.33 -9.43 6.94
C THR A 37 4.87 -9.24 8.38
N ALA A 38 4.15 -8.17 8.67
CA ALA A 38 3.53 -7.92 9.98
C ALA A 38 2.18 -8.62 10.15
N LEU A 39 1.65 -9.23 9.10
CA LEU A 39 0.39 -9.96 9.14
C LEU A 39 0.62 -11.42 9.54
N GLU A 40 -0.33 -11.98 10.26
CA GLU A 40 -0.25 -13.38 10.69
C GLU A 40 -0.63 -14.32 9.55
N LYS A 41 -0.01 -15.49 9.53
CA LYS A 41 -0.35 -16.50 8.52
C LYS A 41 -1.82 -16.93 8.65
N GLY A 42 -2.56 -16.82 7.54
CA GLY A 42 -3.98 -17.16 7.50
C GLY A 42 -4.91 -16.04 7.99
N GLU A 43 -4.37 -14.89 8.35
CA GLU A 43 -5.17 -13.70 8.65
C GLU A 43 -5.74 -13.12 7.36
N LEU A 44 -7.08 -13.01 7.29
CA LEU A 44 -7.80 -12.59 6.09
C LEU A 44 -8.59 -11.32 6.33
N PHE A 45 -8.46 -10.38 5.40
CA PHE A 45 -9.09 -9.06 5.42
C PHE A 45 -10.13 -8.91 4.29
N ASP A 46 -11.11 -8.05 4.53
CA ASP A 46 -12.08 -7.64 3.50
C ASP A 46 -11.46 -6.67 2.49
N GLY A 47 -10.40 -5.97 2.89
CA GLY A 47 -9.66 -5.04 2.02
C GLY A 47 -8.28 -4.70 2.56
N ILE A 48 -7.38 -4.37 1.64
CA ILE A 48 -6.05 -3.84 1.90
C ILE A 48 -5.95 -2.46 1.23
N LEU A 49 -5.59 -1.45 2.03
CA LEU A 49 -5.29 -0.10 1.52
C LEU A 49 -3.84 0.22 1.83
N THR A 50 -3.12 0.78 0.86
CA THR A 50 -1.72 1.14 1.05
C THR A 50 -1.32 2.37 0.23
N ASN A 51 -0.46 3.20 0.83
CA ASN A 51 0.29 4.25 0.15
C ASN A 51 1.78 3.97 0.35
N PRO A 52 2.40 3.18 -0.53
CA PRO A 52 3.77 2.74 -0.37
C PRO A 52 4.77 3.79 -0.89
N PRO A 53 6.07 3.69 -0.55
CA PRO A 53 7.10 4.44 -1.23
C PRO A 53 7.19 4.00 -2.70
N TYR A 54 7.12 4.97 -3.61
CA TYR A 54 7.05 4.73 -5.05
C TYR A 54 8.02 5.58 -5.89
N ILE A 55 8.88 6.37 -5.25
CA ILE A 55 9.81 7.24 -5.96
C ILE A 55 11.06 6.43 -6.33
N PRO A 56 11.47 6.42 -7.61
CA PRO A 56 12.73 5.80 -8.00
C PRO A 56 13.90 6.40 -7.20
N THR A 57 14.80 5.55 -6.71
CA THR A 57 15.94 5.97 -5.88
C THR A 57 16.74 7.12 -6.51
N GLY A 58 16.91 7.08 -7.84
CA GLY A 58 17.65 8.09 -8.58
C GLY A 58 17.00 9.47 -8.60
N ASP A 59 15.68 9.53 -8.43
CA ASP A 59 14.90 10.78 -8.56
C ASP A 59 14.77 11.52 -7.22
N ILE A 60 15.04 10.86 -6.09
CA ILE A 60 14.84 11.43 -4.74
C ILE A 60 15.63 12.72 -4.53
N ARG A 61 16.85 12.81 -5.09
CA ARG A 61 17.69 14.02 -4.96
C ARG A 61 17.11 15.23 -5.68
N GLY A 62 16.26 15.01 -6.69
CA GLY A 62 15.59 16.05 -7.47
C GLY A 62 14.27 16.56 -6.90
N LEU A 63 13.80 15.96 -5.81
CA LEU A 63 12.53 16.35 -5.17
C LEU A 63 12.60 17.73 -4.52
N ALA A 64 11.44 18.35 -4.34
CA ALA A 64 11.30 19.58 -3.58
C ALA A 64 11.84 19.39 -2.15
N GLU A 65 12.36 20.49 -1.57
CA GLU A 65 13.04 20.45 -0.28
C GLU A 65 12.13 19.90 0.82
N GLU A 66 10.86 20.28 0.82
CA GLU A 66 9.86 19.85 1.78
C GLU A 66 9.70 18.32 1.76
N VAL A 67 9.65 17.70 0.57
CA VAL A 67 9.52 16.26 0.40
C VAL A 67 10.79 15.53 0.86
N ARG A 68 11.97 16.13 0.63
CA ARG A 68 13.24 15.54 1.05
C ARG A 68 13.45 15.50 2.58
N HIS A 69 12.62 16.20 3.34
CA HIS A 69 12.60 16.11 4.81
C HIS A 69 11.82 14.88 5.32
N GLU A 70 11.07 14.22 4.46
CA GLU A 70 10.41 12.97 4.83
C GLU A 70 11.44 11.83 5.00
N PRO A 71 11.14 10.83 5.84
CA PRO A 71 12.01 9.68 6.01
C PRO A 71 12.27 8.98 4.67
N MET A 72 13.52 8.60 4.39
CA MET A 72 13.92 7.96 3.13
C MET A 72 13.09 6.70 2.84
N ASN A 73 12.79 5.91 3.86
CA ASN A 73 11.97 4.70 3.74
C ASN A 73 10.49 4.96 3.44
N ALA A 74 10.03 6.20 3.53
CA ALA A 74 8.69 6.61 3.10
C ALA A 74 8.66 7.06 1.62
N LEU A 75 9.82 7.33 1.02
CA LEU A 75 9.96 7.86 -0.34
C LEU A 75 10.49 6.82 -1.32
N ASP A 76 11.52 6.08 -0.92
CA ASP A 76 12.31 5.21 -1.81
C ASP A 76 11.58 3.94 -2.21
N GLY A 77 11.09 3.90 -3.44
CA GLY A 77 10.45 2.74 -4.07
C GLY A 77 11.42 1.77 -4.76
N GLY A 78 12.75 1.97 -4.60
CA GLY A 78 13.76 1.17 -5.28
C GLY A 78 14.15 1.73 -6.64
N ALA A 79 14.93 0.97 -7.41
CA ALA A 79 15.55 1.44 -8.64
C ALA A 79 14.56 2.02 -9.68
N ASP A 80 13.37 1.45 -9.78
CA ASP A 80 12.31 1.84 -10.71
C ASP A 80 11.01 2.30 -10.00
N GLY A 81 11.03 2.43 -8.66
CA GLY A 81 9.86 2.82 -7.88
C GLY A 81 8.81 1.72 -7.70
N LEU A 82 9.08 0.48 -8.15
CA LEU A 82 8.09 -0.60 -8.17
C LEU A 82 8.37 -1.73 -7.18
N THR A 83 9.42 -1.63 -6.37
CA THR A 83 9.84 -2.70 -5.44
C THR A 83 8.70 -3.14 -4.52
N PHE A 84 7.94 -2.20 -4.00
CA PHE A 84 6.82 -2.51 -3.13
C PHE A 84 5.67 -3.22 -3.86
N TYR A 85 5.34 -2.76 -5.06
CA TYR A 85 4.23 -3.36 -5.82
C TYR A 85 4.49 -4.80 -6.22
N ARG A 86 5.76 -5.18 -6.43
CA ARG A 86 6.15 -6.59 -6.63
C ARG A 86 5.86 -7.42 -5.39
N LYS A 87 6.27 -6.94 -4.20
CA LYS A 87 5.94 -7.62 -2.92
C LYS A 87 4.42 -7.70 -2.70
N LEU A 88 3.70 -6.63 -3.03
CA LEU A 88 2.25 -6.58 -2.90
C LEU A 88 1.57 -7.58 -3.85
N ALA A 89 2.00 -7.65 -5.11
CA ALA A 89 1.50 -8.60 -6.09
C ALA A 89 1.74 -10.05 -5.66
N GLU A 90 2.89 -10.36 -5.09
CA GLU A 90 3.23 -11.70 -4.62
C GLU A 90 2.37 -12.16 -3.44
N GLY A 91 2.11 -11.27 -2.45
CA GLY A 91 1.58 -11.66 -1.15
C GLY A 91 0.16 -11.17 -0.82
N ALA A 92 -0.35 -10.08 -1.39
CA ALA A 92 -1.59 -9.47 -0.93
C ALA A 92 -2.82 -10.40 -1.02
N ALA A 93 -2.88 -11.23 -2.06
CA ALA A 93 -4.00 -12.15 -2.23
C ALA A 93 -4.09 -13.22 -1.12
N GLU A 94 -2.98 -13.55 -0.45
CA GLU A 94 -2.96 -14.53 0.65
C GLU A 94 -3.60 -13.98 1.92
N HIS A 95 -3.69 -12.65 2.03
CA HIS A 95 -4.29 -11.94 3.15
C HIS A 95 -5.66 -11.33 2.82
N LEU A 96 -6.22 -11.59 1.65
CA LEU A 96 -7.56 -11.16 1.28
C LEU A 96 -8.54 -12.32 1.27
N LYS A 97 -9.74 -12.08 1.77
CA LYS A 97 -10.89 -12.96 1.54
C LYS A 97 -11.23 -12.98 0.05
N ASP A 98 -11.92 -14.01 -0.40
CA ASP A 98 -12.45 -14.07 -1.76
C ASP A 98 -13.41 -12.89 -2.01
N GLY A 99 -13.23 -12.19 -3.12
CA GLY A 99 -13.93 -10.95 -3.42
C GLY A 99 -13.47 -9.73 -2.62
N GLY A 100 -12.53 -9.89 -1.69
CA GLY A 100 -11.89 -8.79 -0.99
C GLY A 100 -11.14 -7.86 -1.94
N PHE A 101 -10.89 -6.62 -1.55
CA PHE A 101 -10.29 -5.63 -2.44
C PHE A 101 -8.88 -5.22 -2.04
N LEU A 102 -8.12 -4.77 -3.02
CA LEU A 102 -6.84 -4.10 -2.86
C LEU A 102 -6.94 -2.70 -3.46
N ALA A 103 -6.53 -1.68 -2.69
CA ALA A 103 -6.36 -0.33 -3.18
C ALA A 103 -4.95 0.16 -2.84
N ALA A 104 -4.20 0.60 -3.86
CA ALA A 104 -2.82 1.05 -3.70
C ALA A 104 -2.59 2.37 -4.44
N GLU A 105 -2.04 3.37 -3.74
CA GLU A 105 -1.56 4.60 -4.35
C GLU A 105 -0.27 4.33 -5.13
N PHE A 106 0.00 5.15 -6.17
CA PHE A 106 1.23 5.10 -6.95
C PHE A 106 1.62 6.48 -7.48
N GLY A 107 2.86 6.59 -7.91
CA GLY A 107 3.42 7.80 -8.51
C GLY A 107 2.94 8.05 -9.94
N ILE A 108 3.18 9.26 -10.43
CA ILE A 108 2.84 9.66 -11.79
C ILE A 108 3.49 8.69 -12.80
N HIS A 109 2.73 8.26 -13.82
CA HIS A 109 3.13 7.36 -14.89
C HIS A 109 3.36 5.88 -14.48
N GLN A 110 3.04 5.48 -13.24
CA GLN A 110 3.21 4.09 -12.79
C GLN A 110 1.96 3.22 -12.96
N ALA A 111 0.80 3.78 -13.33
CA ALA A 111 -0.47 3.06 -13.39
C ALA A 111 -0.39 1.76 -14.20
N ALA A 112 0.15 1.82 -15.42
CA ALA A 112 0.24 0.64 -16.29
C ALA A 112 1.12 -0.46 -15.69
N ASP A 113 2.26 -0.10 -15.12
CA ASP A 113 3.22 -1.04 -14.55
C ASP A 113 2.63 -1.73 -13.29
N VAL A 114 2.01 -0.95 -12.40
CA VAL A 114 1.38 -1.49 -11.18
C VAL A 114 0.21 -2.42 -11.53
N VAL A 115 -0.65 -2.00 -12.46
CA VAL A 115 -1.78 -2.83 -12.94
C VAL A 115 -1.27 -4.12 -13.58
N ASN A 116 -0.21 -4.07 -14.40
CA ASN A 116 0.37 -5.25 -15.04
C ASN A 116 0.95 -6.22 -14.01
N LEU A 117 1.72 -5.74 -13.02
CA LEU A 117 2.24 -6.57 -11.93
C LEU A 117 1.13 -7.34 -11.22
N LEU A 118 0.01 -6.68 -10.90
CA LEU A 118 -1.12 -7.32 -10.24
C LEU A 118 -1.86 -8.30 -11.17
N LYS A 119 -2.04 -7.96 -12.46
CA LYS A 119 -2.68 -8.84 -13.46
C LYS A 119 -1.90 -10.11 -13.72
N GLU A 120 -0.57 -10.03 -13.80
CA GLU A 120 0.32 -11.16 -14.06
C GLU A 120 0.22 -12.26 -12.99
N THR A 121 -0.18 -11.92 -11.77
CA THR A 121 -0.44 -12.92 -10.72
C THR A 121 -1.62 -13.85 -11.03
N GLY A 122 -2.54 -13.42 -11.91
CA GLY A 122 -3.80 -14.12 -12.17
C GLY A 122 -4.80 -14.14 -11.00
N LYS A 123 -4.43 -13.58 -9.85
CA LYS A 123 -5.21 -13.61 -8.60
C LYS A 123 -6.24 -12.49 -8.46
N PHE A 124 -6.15 -11.44 -9.28
CA PHE A 124 -7.02 -10.26 -9.21
C PHE A 124 -7.80 -10.03 -10.51
N ASP A 125 -8.93 -9.34 -10.38
CA ASP A 125 -9.78 -8.86 -11.47
C ASP A 125 -10.41 -7.49 -11.11
N SER A 126 -11.38 -7.03 -11.92
CA SER A 126 -12.16 -5.80 -11.66
C SER A 126 -11.26 -4.58 -11.42
N PHE A 127 -10.25 -4.41 -12.26
CA PHE A 127 -9.30 -3.31 -12.15
C PHE A 127 -9.92 -1.96 -12.49
N GLU A 128 -9.72 -0.98 -11.62
CA GLU A 128 -10.06 0.42 -11.82
C GLU A 128 -8.85 1.29 -11.48
N VAL A 129 -8.53 2.24 -12.36
CA VAL A 129 -7.51 3.27 -12.09
C VAL A 129 -8.23 4.54 -11.67
N ILE A 130 -7.86 5.05 -10.51
CA ILE A 130 -8.48 6.22 -9.89
C ILE A 130 -7.60 7.44 -10.15
N THR A 131 -8.20 8.52 -10.66
CA THR A 131 -7.54 9.80 -10.88
C THR A 131 -7.84 10.79 -9.76
N ASP A 132 -6.89 11.68 -9.51
CA ASP A 132 -7.10 12.81 -8.60
C ASP A 132 -7.96 13.91 -9.25
N TYR A 133 -8.26 14.96 -8.49
CA TYR A 133 -9.04 16.10 -9.00
C TYR A 133 -8.36 16.86 -10.14
N GLY A 134 -7.06 16.70 -10.34
CA GLY A 134 -6.29 17.23 -11.46
C GLY A 134 -6.30 16.35 -12.70
N GLY A 135 -6.97 15.18 -12.64
CA GLY A 135 -7.01 14.21 -13.74
C GLY A 135 -5.77 13.35 -13.86
N ILE A 136 -4.92 13.31 -12.80
CA ILE A 136 -3.71 12.50 -12.77
C ILE A 136 -4.04 11.15 -12.11
N GLU A 137 -3.65 10.05 -12.74
CA GLU A 137 -3.77 8.70 -12.19
C GLU A 137 -2.97 8.57 -10.90
N ARG A 138 -3.62 8.11 -9.82
CA ARG A 138 -3.03 8.08 -8.47
C ARG A 138 -3.17 6.77 -7.74
N ALA A 139 -4.15 5.96 -8.06
CA ALA A 139 -4.36 4.70 -7.36
C ALA A 139 -4.95 3.63 -8.28
N VAL A 140 -4.72 2.38 -7.92
CA VAL A 140 -5.40 1.22 -8.47
C VAL A 140 -6.32 0.62 -7.42
N TYR A 141 -7.49 0.20 -7.86
CA TYR A 141 -8.40 -0.66 -7.13
C TYR A 141 -8.57 -1.96 -7.92
N CYS A 142 -8.58 -3.10 -7.23
CA CYS A 142 -8.91 -4.39 -7.82
C CYS A 142 -9.50 -5.34 -6.78
N ARG A 143 -10.08 -6.45 -7.22
CA ARG A 143 -10.63 -7.48 -6.35
C ARG A 143 -9.88 -8.79 -6.46
N LYS A 144 -9.71 -9.47 -5.32
CA LYS A 144 -9.25 -10.86 -5.33
C LYS A 144 -10.34 -11.73 -5.97
N LYS A 145 -9.94 -12.56 -6.92
CA LYS A 145 -10.83 -13.59 -7.50
C LYS A 145 -11.23 -14.60 -6.43
N ALA A 146 -12.47 -15.06 -6.48
CA ALA A 146 -12.86 -16.23 -5.72
C ALA A 146 -12.11 -17.46 -6.25
N GLU A 147 -11.61 -18.29 -5.35
CA GLU A 147 -11.10 -19.60 -5.73
C GLU A 147 -12.28 -20.50 -6.10
N PRO A 148 -12.17 -21.31 -7.16
CA PRO A 148 -13.25 -22.18 -7.62
C PRO A 148 -13.62 -23.29 -6.62
#